data_50d02b55284afa44cb67a2d15f116f87
#
_entry.id   50d02b55284afa44cb67a2d15f116f87
#
_cell.length_a   1.000
_cell.length_b   1.000
_cell.length_c   1.000
_cell.angle_alpha   90.00
_cell.angle_beta   90.00
_cell.angle_gamma   90.00
#
_symmetry.space_group_name_H-M   'P 1'
#
loop_
_entity.id
_entity.type
_entity.pdbx_description
1 polymer ?
#
loop_
_entity_poly.entity_id
_entity_poly.type
_entity_poly.pdbx_seq_one_letter_code
_entity_poly.pdbx_strand_id
1 'polypeptide(L)'
;RAWIDDKLGGKYLPEKPNRYSSRDGAQEAHEAIRPSDVKREASGLKDMERDAQRLYELIRRQFIACQMPPAEYLSTTITAEADGYELKARGRIVKFDGWTRIQPQASRKGAEDTVLPDLKQGDVLDIDQVDANQHFTKPPARYTEASLVKELEKRGIGRPSTYASIISTIQDRGYVRQDNRRFYAEKMGDIVTDRLAESFPDLMDYNFTAQMEETLDQIAEGKRGWRDVLDEFYR
;
A
#
# COMPACT_ATOMS: atom_id res chain seq x y z
N ARG A 1 7.46 15.93 -16.66
CA ARG A 1 7.16 17.34 -16.30
C ARG A 1 6.57 18.08 -17.49
N ALA A 2 7.19 18.10 -18.66
CA ALA A 2 6.66 18.75 -19.86
C ALA A 2 5.26 18.23 -20.25
N TRP A 3 4.98 16.94 -20.09
CA TRP A 3 3.66 16.35 -20.33
C TRP A 3 2.62 16.90 -19.34
N ILE A 4 2.98 17.05 -18.05
CA ILE A 4 2.08 17.60 -17.03
C ILE A 4 1.72 19.04 -17.37
N ASP A 5 2.71 19.84 -17.73
CA ASP A 5 2.51 21.24 -18.10
C ASP A 5 1.61 21.38 -19.35
N ASP A 6 1.89 20.60 -20.39
CA ASP A 6 1.14 20.59 -21.65
C ASP A 6 -0.33 20.12 -21.48
N LYS A 7 -0.57 19.08 -20.68
CA LYS A 7 -1.90 18.45 -20.56
C LYS A 7 -2.74 18.96 -19.41
N LEU A 8 -2.12 19.42 -18.32
CA LEU A 8 -2.81 19.79 -17.10
C LEU A 8 -2.60 21.27 -16.72
N GLY A 9 -1.56 21.88 -17.27
CA GLY A 9 -1.19 23.26 -17.00
C GLY A 9 -0.27 23.43 -15.79
N GLY A 10 0.37 24.59 -15.70
CA GLY A 10 1.43 24.89 -14.74
C GLY A 10 1.04 24.73 -13.25
N LYS A 11 -0.25 24.87 -12.89
CA LYS A 11 -0.69 24.65 -11.51
C LYS A 11 -0.51 23.20 -11.00
N TYR A 12 -0.40 22.23 -11.92
CA TYR A 12 -0.12 20.83 -11.60
C TYR A 12 1.36 20.47 -11.67
N LEU A 13 2.23 21.45 -11.89
CA LEU A 13 3.65 21.26 -12.00
C LEU A 13 4.38 21.97 -10.84
N PRO A 14 4.94 21.23 -9.87
CA PRO A 14 5.74 21.84 -8.81
C PRO A 14 6.94 22.60 -9.40
N GLU A 15 7.37 23.66 -8.76
CA GLU A 15 8.52 24.48 -9.18
C GLU A 15 9.77 23.62 -9.39
N LYS A 16 10.05 22.72 -8.43
CA LYS A 16 11.16 21.76 -8.50
C LYS A 16 10.64 20.33 -8.73
N PRO A 17 11.41 19.46 -9.40
CA PRO A 17 11.11 18.04 -9.48
C PRO A 17 11.01 17.41 -8.09
N ASN A 18 9.98 16.60 -7.86
CA ASN A 18 9.91 15.77 -6.67
C ASN A 18 11.02 14.73 -6.71
N ARG A 19 11.77 14.59 -5.61
CA ARG A 19 12.82 13.58 -5.44
C ARG A 19 12.41 12.66 -4.29
N TYR A 20 12.63 11.38 -4.49
CA TYR A 20 12.33 10.34 -3.52
C TYR A 20 13.63 9.65 -3.13
N SER A 21 13.86 9.44 -1.85
CA SER A 21 14.97 8.61 -1.37
C SER A 21 14.65 7.13 -1.54
N SER A 22 15.68 6.33 -1.78
CA SER A 22 15.58 4.89 -1.63
C SER A 22 15.31 4.54 -0.16
N ARG A 23 14.57 3.47 0.08
CA ARG A 23 14.41 2.93 1.44
C ARG A 23 15.67 2.16 1.83
N ASP A 24 15.93 2.05 3.12
CA ASP A 24 16.96 1.15 3.63
C ASP A 24 16.66 -0.28 3.15
N GLY A 25 17.67 -0.97 2.65
CA GLY A 25 17.54 -2.29 2.02
C GLY A 25 17.02 -2.28 0.57
N ALA A 26 16.86 -1.11 -0.06
CA ALA A 26 16.61 -1.06 -1.50
C ALA A 26 17.87 -1.51 -2.26
N GLN A 27 17.68 -2.43 -3.20
CA GLN A 27 18.77 -2.86 -4.08
C GLN A 27 19.09 -1.72 -5.06
N GLU A 28 20.14 -0.96 -4.81
CA GLU A 28 20.50 0.24 -5.56
C GLU A 28 20.71 0.02 -7.06
N ALA A 29 21.01 -1.21 -7.47
CA ALA A 29 21.20 -1.59 -8.87
C ALA A 29 19.89 -1.58 -9.69
N HIS A 30 18.73 -1.42 -9.08
CA HIS A 30 17.45 -1.50 -9.75
C HIS A 30 16.85 -0.11 -9.99
N GLU A 31 16.51 0.19 -11.24
CA GLU A 31 15.74 1.38 -11.57
C GLU A 31 14.27 1.24 -11.13
N ALA A 32 13.65 2.38 -10.80
CA ALA A 32 12.21 2.44 -10.59
C ALA A 32 11.44 2.05 -11.86
N ILE A 33 10.34 1.31 -11.69
CA ILE A 33 9.46 0.94 -12.81
C ILE A 33 8.80 2.20 -13.36
N ARG A 34 8.98 2.46 -14.64
CA ARG A 34 8.46 3.63 -15.34
C ARG A 34 8.00 3.29 -16.76
N PRO A 35 7.08 4.04 -17.36
CA PRO A 35 6.73 3.85 -18.77
C PRO A 35 7.91 4.24 -19.64
N SER A 36 8.10 3.53 -20.76
CA SER A 36 9.11 3.88 -21.78
C SER A 36 8.83 5.25 -22.43
N ASP A 37 7.57 5.57 -22.63
CA ASP A 37 7.10 6.88 -23.09
C ASP A 37 5.80 7.28 -22.38
N VAL A 38 5.86 8.36 -21.62
CA VAL A 38 4.72 8.89 -20.87
C VAL A 38 3.56 9.36 -21.78
N LYS A 39 3.85 9.71 -23.03
CA LYS A 39 2.84 10.13 -24.00
C LYS A 39 2.01 8.97 -24.53
N ARG A 40 2.54 7.74 -24.49
CA ARG A 40 1.86 6.56 -24.97
C ARG A 40 0.81 6.13 -23.94
N GLU A 41 -0.45 6.16 -24.34
CA GLU A 41 -1.58 5.73 -23.51
C GLU A 41 -1.86 4.23 -23.68
N ALA A 42 -2.44 3.62 -22.64
CA ALA A 42 -2.80 2.19 -22.67
C ALA A 42 -3.76 1.86 -23.83
N SER A 43 -4.65 2.79 -24.17
CA SER A 43 -5.56 2.66 -25.32
C SER A 43 -4.88 2.45 -26.67
N GLY A 44 -3.64 2.90 -26.80
CA GLY A 44 -2.80 2.69 -27.98
C GLY A 44 -2.06 1.34 -28.03
N LEU A 45 -2.15 0.52 -26.98
CA LEU A 45 -1.46 -0.77 -26.83
C LEU A 45 -2.37 -1.94 -27.17
N LYS A 46 -2.99 -1.91 -28.35
CA LYS A 46 -4.05 -2.86 -28.75
C LYS A 46 -3.57 -4.32 -28.83
N ASP A 47 -2.28 -4.52 -29.05
CA ASP A 47 -1.67 -5.86 -29.15
C ASP A 47 -1.28 -6.47 -27.80
N MET A 48 -1.48 -5.75 -26.71
CA MET A 48 -1.22 -6.24 -25.35
C MET A 48 -2.48 -6.83 -24.74
N GLU A 49 -2.30 -7.86 -23.92
CA GLU A 49 -3.36 -8.42 -23.09
C GLU A 49 -3.97 -7.35 -22.16
N ARG A 50 -5.25 -7.51 -21.84
CA ARG A 50 -6.02 -6.54 -21.04
C ARG A 50 -5.38 -6.24 -19.67
N ASP A 51 -4.84 -7.23 -19.02
CA ASP A 51 -4.22 -7.04 -17.70
C ASP A 51 -2.86 -6.35 -17.81
N ALA A 52 -2.10 -6.62 -18.88
CA ALA A 52 -0.89 -5.88 -19.19
C ALA A 52 -1.17 -4.39 -19.49
N GLN A 53 -2.26 -4.10 -20.22
CA GLN A 53 -2.71 -2.71 -20.46
C GLN A 53 -3.07 -2.00 -19.15
N ARG A 54 -3.77 -2.68 -18.24
CA ARG A 54 -4.13 -2.13 -16.91
C ARG A 54 -2.91 -1.87 -16.05
N LEU A 55 -1.95 -2.80 -16.06
CA LEU A 55 -0.69 -2.64 -15.35
C LEU A 55 0.12 -1.47 -15.91
N TYR A 56 0.24 -1.37 -17.23
CA TYR A 56 0.90 -0.25 -17.88
C TYR A 56 0.26 1.09 -17.50
N GLU A 57 -1.07 1.18 -17.52
CA GLU A 57 -1.77 2.41 -17.14
C GLU A 57 -1.57 2.76 -15.66
N LEU A 58 -1.53 1.78 -14.78
CA LEU A 58 -1.23 1.98 -13.37
C LEU A 58 0.18 2.56 -13.19
N ILE A 59 1.18 1.96 -13.84
CA ILE A 59 2.57 2.42 -13.82
C ILE A 59 2.67 3.84 -14.35
N ARG A 60 2.04 4.11 -15.49
CA ARG A 60 2.04 5.42 -16.13
C ARG A 60 1.43 6.49 -15.24
N ARG A 61 0.25 6.23 -14.66
CA ARG A 61 -0.43 7.14 -13.73
C ARG A 61 0.42 7.41 -12.48
N GLN A 62 0.99 6.38 -11.88
CA GLN A 62 1.86 6.53 -10.74
C GLN A 62 3.09 7.38 -11.07
N PHE A 63 3.71 7.13 -12.22
CA PHE A 63 4.87 7.90 -12.69
C PHE A 63 4.55 9.38 -12.95
N ILE A 64 3.37 9.70 -13.49
CA ILE A 64 2.94 11.08 -13.66
C ILE A 64 2.59 11.71 -12.30
N ALA A 65 1.78 11.03 -11.51
CA ALA A 65 1.29 11.51 -10.21
C ALA A 65 2.41 11.82 -9.23
N CYS A 66 3.49 11.02 -9.22
CA CYS A 66 4.64 11.26 -8.33
C CYS A 66 5.35 12.60 -8.59
N GLN A 67 5.20 13.19 -9.77
CA GLN A 67 5.77 14.49 -10.14
C GLN A 67 4.76 15.65 -10.04
N MET A 68 3.58 15.39 -9.48
CA MET A 68 2.54 16.41 -9.29
C MET A 68 2.51 16.94 -7.86
N PRO A 69 1.92 18.11 -7.60
CA PRO A 69 1.73 18.63 -6.26
C PRO A 69 0.70 17.80 -5.48
N PRO A 70 0.70 17.85 -4.14
CA PRO A 70 -0.29 17.19 -3.31
C PRO A 70 -1.69 17.71 -3.57
N ALA A 71 -2.69 16.88 -3.31
CA ALA A 71 -4.08 17.31 -3.23
C ALA A 71 -4.30 18.08 -1.91
N GLU A 72 -5.09 19.14 -1.99
CA GLU A 72 -5.47 19.95 -0.83
C GLU A 72 -6.96 19.79 -0.54
N TYR A 73 -7.27 19.61 0.74
CA TYR A 73 -8.63 19.43 1.22
C TYR A 73 -8.94 20.45 2.32
N LEU A 74 -10.17 20.93 2.35
CA LEU A 74 -10.73 21.65 3.50
C LEU A 74 -11.53 20.62 4.30
N SER A 75 -11.09 20.36 5.53
CA SER A 75 -11.79 19.46 6.45
C SER A 75 -12.53 20.29 7.49
N THR A 76 -13.83 20.07 7.61
CA THR A 76 -14.69 20.72 8.60
C THR A 76 -15.17 19.67 9.60
N THR A 77 -15.14 20.02 10.87
CA THR A 77 -15.78 19.25 11.94
C THR A 77 -16.78 20.15 12.63
N ILE A 78 -18.05 19.75 12.63
CA ILE A 78 -19.11 20.40 13.40
C ILE A 78 -19.29 19.57 14.66
N THR A 79 -19.26 20.24 15.81
CA THR A 79 -19.57 19.64 17.10
C THR A 79 -20.84 20.31 17.62
N ALA A 80 -21.88 19.53 17.87
CA ALA A 80 -23.12 19.98 18.46
C ALA A 80 -23.30 19.31 19.82
N GLU A 81 -23.97 19.97 20.75
CA GLU A 81 -24.31 19.46 22.06
C GLU A 81 -25.82 19.33 22.21
N ALA A 82 -26.29 18.20 22.68
CA ALA A 82 -27.70 17.96 22.96
C ALA A 82 -27.81 17.14 24.24
N ASP A 83 -28.46 17.69 25.26
CA ASP A 83 -28.71 17.03 26.55
C ASP A 83 -27.47 16.39 27.19
N GLY A 84 -26.32 17.09 27.12
CA GLY A 84 -25.03 16.60 27.66
C GLY A 84 -24.30 15.61 26.76
N TYR A 85 -24.81 15.30 25.58
CA TYR A 85 -24.15 14.47 24.58
C TYR A 85 -23.47 15.31 23.51
N GLU A 86 -22.24 14.95 23.18
CA GLU A 86 -21.48 15.57 22.09
C GLU A 86 -21.70 14.82 20.79
N LEU A 87 -22.25 15.47 19.77
CA LEU A 87 -22.49 14.95 18.44
C LEU A 87 -21.45 15.52 17.47
N LYS A 88 -20.85 14.70 16.65
CA LYS A 88 -19.81 15.12 15.70
C LYS A 88 -20.16 14.76 14.26
N ALA A 89 -20.17 15.75 13.39
CA ALA A 89 -20.21 15.58 11.95
C ALA A 89 -18.86 15.99 11.34
N ARG A 90 -18.36 15.20 10.38
CA ARG A 90 -17.13 15.50 9.65
C ARG A 90 -17.40 15.57 8.17
N GLY A 91 -16.90 16.63 7.55
CA GLY A 91 -16.98 16.82 6.11
C GLY A 91 -15.63 17.20 5.52
N ARG A 92 -15.50 17.00 4.22
CA ARG A 92 -14.29 17.36 3.48
C ARG A 92 -14.67 17.83 2.08
N ILE A 93 -14.09 18.95 1.65
CA ILE A 93 -14.20 19.44 0.27
C ILE A 93 -12.81 19.45 -0.37
N VAL A 94 -12.74 19.07 -1.63
CA VAL A 94 -11.51 19.17 -2.42
C VAL A 94 -11.29 20.63 -2.78
N LYS A 95 -10.23 21.23 -2.26
CA LYS A 95 -9.79 22.60 -2.62
C LYS A 95 -8.93 22.58 -3.88
N PHE A 96 -8.04 21.59 -3.98
CA PHE A 96 -7.20 21.33 -5.14
C PHE A 96 -6.97 19.84 -5.28
N ASP A 97 -7.25 19.28 -6.45
CA ASP A 97 -7.19 17.84 -6.67
C ASP A 97 -5.76 17.29 -6.83
N GLY A 98 -4.77 18.13 -7.19
CA GLY A 98 -3.38 17.75 -7.27
C GLY A 98 -3.15 16.44 -8.04
N TRP A 99 -2.33 15.54 -7.52
CA TRP A 99 -2.02 14.26 -8.14
C TRP A 99 -3.22 13.30 -8.26
N THR A 100 -4.30 13.50 -7.47
CA THR A 100 -5.50 12.67 -7.57
C THR A 100 -6.25 12.87 -8.88
N ARG A 101 -5.96 13.95 -9.60
CA ARG A 101 -6.46 14.19 -10.97
C ARG A 101 -6.10 13.07 -11.93
N ILE A 102 -4.90 12.53 -11.80
CA ILE A 102 -4.38 11.44 -12.65
C ILE A 102 -4.64 10.08 -12.03
N GLN A 103 -4.53 9.98 -10.71
CA GLN A 103 -4.71 8.74 -9.97
C GLN A 103 -5.78 8.91 -8.89
N PRO A 104 -7.06 8.84 -9.27
CA PRO A 104 -8.15 8.91 -8.31
C PRO A 104 -7.97 7.85 -7.23
N GLN A 105 -8.07 8.24 -5.99
CA GLN A 105 -8.12 7.28 -4.89
C GLN A 105 -9.46 6.56 -4.95
N ALA A 106 -9.43 5.23 -4.83
CA ALA A 106 -10.65 4.50 -4.59
C ALA A 106 -11.28 5.03 -3.30
N SER A 107 -12.50 5.56 -3.40
CA SER A 107 -13.23 6.06 -2.25
C SER A 107 -13.28 4.96 -1.20
N ARG A 108 -12.67 5.19 -0.03
CA ARG A 108 -12.92 4.33 1.12
C ARG A 108 -14.39 4.47 1.44
N LYS A 109 -15.14 3.37 1.42
CA LYS A 109 -16.54 3.37 1.89
C LYS A 109 -16.59 4.08 3.24
N GLY A 110 -17.32 5.18 3.32
CA GLY A 110 -17.46 6.01 4.53
C GLY A 110 -16.59 7.26 4.61
N ALA A 111 -15.74 7.56 3.61
CA ALA A 111 -15.07 8.85 3.46
C ALA A 111 -15.60 9.52 2.18
N GLU A 112 -16.91 9.68 2.09
CA GLU A 112 -17.49 10.53 1.07
C GLU A 112 -17.08 11.98 1.36
N ASP A 113 -16.78 12.72 0.30
CA ASP A 113 -16.56 14.15 0.38
C ASP A 113 -17.91 14.81 0.75
N THR A 114 -18.28 14.67 2.03
CA THR A 114 -19.51 15.23 2.56
C THR A 114 -19.31 16.71 2.73
N VAL A 115 -20.11 17.49 2.02
CA VAL A 115 -20.17 18.93 2.20
C VAL A 115 -21.10 19.19 3.39
N LEU A 116 -20.52 19.74 4.46
CA LEU A 116 -21.32 20.17 5.60
C LEU A 116 -21.88 21.57 5.36
N PRO A 117 -23.04 21.89 5.96
CA PRO A 117 -23.59 23.24 5.90
C PRO A 117 -22.66 24.27 6.57
N ASP A 118 -22.75 25.51 6.14
CA ASP A 118 -22.06 26.64 6.77
C ASP A 118 -22.80 27.03 8.05
N LEU A 119 -22.26 26.63 9.20
CA LEU A 119 -22.81 26.87 10.52
C LEU A 119 -21.86 27.75 11.34
N LYS A 120 -22.44 28.55 12.20
CA LYS A 120 -21.73 29.39 13.15
C LYS A 120 -21.87 28.82 14.57
N GLN A 121 -20.92 29.15 15.42
CA GLN A 121 -21.02 28.81 16.83
C GLN A 121 -22.27 29.42 17.45
N GLY A 122 -23.09 28.60 18.09
CA GLY A 122 -24.34 29.02 18.71
C GLY A 122 -25.57 28.83 17.83
N ASP A 123 -25.44 28.39 16.58
CA ASP A 123 -26.58 28.01 15.76
C ASP A 123 -27.32 26.82 16.39
N VAL A 124 -28.65 26.93 16.40
CA VAL A 124 -29.51 25.86 16.90
C VAL A 124 -29.83 24.90 15.76
N LEU A 125 -29.69 23.58 16.02
CA LEU A 125 -29.98 22.53 15.05
C LEU A 125 -31.18 21.74 15.54
N ASP A 126 -32.12 21.48 14.64
CA ASP A 126 -33.24 20.58 14.91
C ASP A 126 -32.81 19.12 14.64
N ILE A 127 -33.24 18.21 15.54
CA ILE A 127 -33.02 16.77 15.36
C ILE A 127 -34.16 16.24 14.51
N ASP A 128 -33.83 15.79 13.29
CA ASP A 128 -34.81 15.18 12.39
C ASP A 128 -35.06 13.71 12.74
N GLN A 129 -33.97 12.95 12.88
CA GLN A 129 -34.04 11.52 13.16
C GLN A 129 -32.86 11.05 14.00
N VAL A 130 -33.08 10.08 14.86
CA VAL A 130 -32.04 9.36 15.62
C VAL A 130 -32.10 7.89 15.27
N ASP A 131 -31.05 7.39 14.62
CA ASP A 131 -30.90 5.99 14.26
C ASP A 131 -29.97 5.29 15.26
N ALA A 132 -30.49 4.37 16.04
CA ALA A 132 -29.70 3.55 16.96
C ALA A 132 -29.12 2.32 16.25
N ASN A 133 -27.82 2.35 15.97
CA ASN A 133 -27.15 1.24 15.31
C ASN A 133 -26.19 0.52 16.27
N GLN A 134 -26.33 -0.78 16.39
CA GLN A 134 -25.40 -1.60 17.15
C GLN A 134 -24.16 -1.90 16.31
N HIS A 135 -22.99 -1.65 16.88
CA HIS A 135 -21.70 -1.96 16.25
C HIS A 135 -20.89 -2.90 17.12
N PHE A 136 -20.24 -3.87 16.50
CA PHE A 136 -19.33 -4.79 17.16
C PHE A 136 -17.90 -4.55 16.66
N THR A 137 -16.93 -4.72 17.55
CA THR A 137 -15.53 -4.80 17.15
C THR A 137 -15.33 -6.00 16.24
N LYS A 138 -14.51 -5.83 15.24
CA LYS A 138 -14.17 -6.90 14.29
C LYS A 138 -12.73 -7.32 14.51
N PRO A 139 -12.40 -8.62 14.36
CA PRO A 139 -11.03 -9.08 14.38
C PRO A 139 -10.23 -8.44 13.23
N PRO A 140 -8.89 -8.46 13.31
CA PRO A 140 -8.05 -8.04 12.18
C PRO A 140 -8.47 -8.75 10.89
N ALA A 141 -8.44 -8.01 9.79
CA ALA A 141 -8.77 -8.60 8.50
C ALA A 141 -7.73 -9.65 8.09
N ARG A 142 -8.17 -10.74 7.43
CA ARG A 142 -7.24 -11.71 6.84
C ARG A 142 -6.37 -11.03 5.78
N TYR A 143 -5.17 -11.56 5.61
CA TYR A 143 -4.25 -11.06 4.60
C TYR A 143 -4.81 -11.23 3.18
N THR A 144 -4.60 -10.20 2.37
CA THR A 144 -4.62 -10.26 0.92
C THR A 144 -3.18 -10.39 0.42
N GLU A 145 -2.95 -10.69 -0.85
CA GLU A 145 -1.59 -10.69 -1.43
C GLU A 145 -0.85 -9.38 -1.10
N ALA A 146 -1.48 -8.25 -1.40
CA ALA A 146 -0.87 -6.94 -1.15
C ALA A 146 -0.57 -6.68 0.34
N SER A 147 -1.45 -7.06 1.26
CA SER A 147 -1.22 -6.86 2.68
C SER A 147 -0.21 -7.84 3.25
N LEU A 148 -0.10 -9.05 2.69
CA LEU A 148 0.93 -10.02 3.07
C LEU A 148 2.30 -9.54 2.61
N VAL A 149 2.44 -9.10 1.36
CA VAL A 149 3.70 -8.49 0.87
C VAL A 149 4.12 -7.32 1.75
N LYS A 150 3.19 -6.44 2.10
CA LYS A 150 3.48 -5.32 2.99
C LYS A 150 3.95 -5.75 4.39
N GLU A 151 3.40 -6.84 4.92
CA GLU A 151 3.83 -7.37 6.22
C GLU A 151 5.21 -8.03 6.13
N LEU A 152 5.49 -8.77 5.05
CA LEU A 152 6.82 -9.33 4.77
C LEU A 152 7.87 -8.23 4.64
N GLU A 153 7.58 -7.19 3.84
CA GLU A 153 8.44 -6.02 3.69
C GLU A 153 8.71 -5.32 5.02
N LYS A 154 7.67 -5.12 5.84
CA LYS A 154 7.79 -4.51 7.17
C LYS A 154 8.70 -5.29 8.10
N ARG A 155 8.71 -6.63 7.98
CA ARG A 155 9.54 -7.53 8.78
C ARG A 155 10.93 -7.78 8.20
N GLY A 156 11.24 -7.25 7.01
CA GLY A 156 12.50 -7.50 6.32
C GLY A 156 12.62 -8.91 5.71
N ILE A 157 11.50 -9.62 5.57
CA ILE A 157 11.44 -11.00 5.05
C ILE A 157 11.19 -10.96 3.55
N GLY A 158 12.09 -11.57 2.77
CA GLY A 158 12.03 -11.56 1.31
C GLY A 158 12.46 -10.21 0.69
N ARG A 159 12.45 -10.18 -0.63
CA ARG A 159 12.82 -9.01 -1.43
C ARG A 159 11.81 -8.85 -2.58
N PRO A 160 11.75 -7.71 -3.27
CA PRO A 160 10.82 -7.52 -4.39
C PRO A 160 10.84 -8.65 -5.41
N SER A 161 12.00 -9.24 -5.66
CA SER A 161 12.18 -10.37 -6.60
C SER A 161 11.60 -11.70 -6.09
N THR A 162 11.36 -11.86 -4.79
CA THR A 162 10.92 -13.12 -4.18
C THR A 162 9.48 -13.12 -3.68
N TYR A 163 8.84 -11.98 -3.48
CA TYR A 163 7.48 -11.93 -2.93
C TYR A 163 6.46 -12.73 -3.74
N ALA A 164 6.51 -12.62 -5.07
CA ALA A 164 5.59 -13.35 -5.93
C ALA A 164 5.76 -14.88 -5.80
N SER A 165 7.01 -15.37 -5.78
CA SER A 165 7.29 -16.80 -5.63
C SER A 165 6.93 -17.32 -4.23
N ILE A 166 7.10 -16.54 -3.18
CA ILE A 166 6.65 -16.90 -1.83
C ILE A 166 5.13 -17.11 -1.83
N ILE A 167 4.37 -16.16 -2.38
CA ILE A 167 2.91 -16.24 -2.43
C ILE A 167 2.44 -17.42 -3.27
N SER A 168 3.05 -17.67 -4.45
CA SER A 168 2.71 -18.83 -5.28
C SER A 168 3.00 -20.12 -4.54
N THR A 169 4.17 -20.24 -3.91
CA THR A 169 4.60 -21.45 -3.21
C THR A 169 3.62 -21.87 -2.09
N ILE A 170 3.16 -20.93 -1.27
CA ILE A 170 2.23 -21.27 -0.18
C ILE A 170 0.86 -21.72 -0.69
N GLN A 171 0.43 -21.22 -1.86
CA GLN A 171 -0.80 -21.64 -2.51
C GLN A 171 -0.63 -22.98 -3.23
N ASP A 172 0.42 -23.14 -4.04
CA ASP A 172 0.69 -24.36 -4.82
C ASP A 172 0.90 -25.59 -3.94
N ARG A 173 1.45 -25.39 -2.76
CA ARG A 173 1.62 -26.46 -1.75
C ARG A 173 0.38 -26.71 -0.90
N GLY A 174 -0.71 -25.96 -1.12
CA GLY A 174 -1.94 -26.09 -0.36
C GLY A 174 -1.82 -25.71 1.11
N TYR A 175 -0.85 -24.87 1.46
CA TYR A 175 -0.72 -24.35 2.83
C TYR A 175 -1.75 -23.29 3.13
N VAL A 176 -2.14 -22.53 2.11
CA VAL A 176 -3.23 -21.56 2.15
C VAL A 176 -4.09 -21.70 0.90
N ARG A 177 -5.36 -21.39 1.04
CA ARG A 177 -6.25 -21.13 -0.10
C ARG A 177 -6.60 -19.67 -0.18
N GLN A 178 -6.87 -19.17 -1.36
CA GLN A 178 -7.37 -17.83 -1.58
C GLN A 178 -8.86 -17.86 -1.89
N ASP A 179 -9.63 -17.10 -1.12
CA ASP A 179 -11.05 -16.87 -1.36
C ASP A 179 -11.37 -15.39 -1.21
N ASN A 180 -12.11 -14.82 -2.18
CA ASN A 180 -12.44 -13.40 -2.23
C ASN A 180 -11.22 -12.48 -1.99
N ARG A 181 -10.07 -12.81 -2.60
CA ARG A 181 -8.77 -12.14 -2.48
C ARG A 181 -8.17 -12.17 -1.06
N ARG A 182 -8.61 -13.07 -0.19
CA ARG A 182 -8.10 -13.23 1.17
C ARG A 182 -7.53 -14.63 1.35
N PHE A 183 -6.44 -14.70 2.08
CA PHE A 183 -5.81 -15.98 2.42
C PHE A 183 -6.46 -16.61 3.64
N TYR A 184 -6.65 -17.91 3.57
CA TYR A 184 -7.11 -18.78 4.63
C TYR A 184 -6.07 -19.86 4.82
N ALA A 185 -5.58 -20.04 6.04
CA ALA A 185 -4.73 -21.17 6.37
C ALA A 185 -5.49 -22.47 6.17
N GLU A 186 -4.82 -23.47 5.59
CA GLU A 186 -5.34 -24.82 5.42
C GLU A 186 -4.67 -25.76 6.44
N LYS A 187 -5.34 -26.84 6.77
CA LYS A 187 -4.85 -27.80 7.76
C LYS A 187 -3.43 -28.31 7.46
N MET A 188 -3.09 -28.44 6.18
CA MET A 188 -1.73 -28.83 5.76
C MET A 188 -0.71 -27.75 6.13
N GLY A 189 -1.07 -26.48 5.97
CA GLY A 189 -0.23 -25.36 6.39
C GLY A 189 0.04 -25.36 7.88
N ASP A 190 -1.01 -25.54 8.69
CA ASP A 190 -0.88 -25.61 10.16
C ASP A 190 0.05 -26.77 10.57
N ILE A 191 -0.18 -28.00 10.05
CA ILE A 191 0.62 -29.17 10.39
C ILE A 191 2.10 -28.97 10.01
N VAL A 192 2.37 -28.45 8.81
CA VAL A 192 3.75 -28.22 8.36
C VAL A 192 4.43 -27.14 9.20
N THR A 193 3.72 -26.05 9.49
CA THR A 193 4.25 -24.97 10.32
C THR A 193 4.57 -25.44 11.73
N ASP A 194 3.65 -26.17 12.37
CA ASP A 194 3.85 -26.72 13.72
C ASP A 194 5.06 -27.65 13.75
N ARG A 195 5.18 -28.56 12.79
CA ARG A 195 6.32 -29.49 12.68
C ARG A 195 7.64 -28.78 12.47
N LEU A 196 7.68 -27.78 11.62
CA LEU A 196 8.89 -26.99 11.39
C LEU A 196 9.27 -26.18 12.63
N ALA A 197 8.29 -25.58 13.31
CA ALA A 197 8.53 -24.81 14.54
C ALA A 197 9.04 -25.69 15.69
N GLU A 198 8.54 -26.94 15.81
CA GLU A 198 9.02 -27.90 16.79
C GLU A 198 10.45 -28.41 16.49
N SER A 199 10.76 -28.67 15.21
CA SER A 199 12.02 -29.29 14.82
C SER A 199 13.13 -28.28 14.53
N PHE A 200 12.80 -27.09 14.09
CA PHE A 200 13.71 -26.04 13.64
C PHE A 200 13.27 -24.66 14.15
N PRO A 201 13.16 -24.44 15.47
CA PRO A 201 12.61 -23.21 16.02
C PRO A 201 13.40 -21.96 15.57
N ASP A 202 14.72 -22.03 15.50
CA ASP A 202 15.58 -20.92 15.09
C ASP A 202 15.34 -20.51 13.62
N LEU A 203 15.19 -21.51 12.72
CA LEU A 203 14.90 -21.24 11.31
C LEU A 203 13.49 -20.69 11.07
N MET A 204 12.57 -20.97 11.98
CA MET A 204 11.17 -20.49 11.92
C MET A 204 10.99 -19.12 12.58
N ASP A 205 12.02 -18.58 13.21
CA ASP A 205 11.98 -17.22 13.76
C ASP A 205 11.99 -16.18 12.64
N TYR A 206 11.10 -15.22 12.73
CA TYR A 206 11.01 -14.14 11.73
C TYR A 206 12.28 -13.29 11.67
N ASN A 207 12.95 -13.09 12.80
CA ASN A 207 14.17 -12.31 12.86
C ASN A 207 15.33 -13.03 12.19
N PHE A 208 15.39 -14.35 12.29
CA PHE A 208 16.40 -15.15 11.60
C PHE A 208 16.36 -14.92 10.10
N THR A 209 15.17 -15.02 9.49
CA THR A 209 15.01 -14.78 8.05
C THR A 209 15.38 -13.34 7.68
N ALA A 210 14.93 -12.36 8.46
CA ALA A 210 15.25 -10.96 8.21
C ALA A 210 16.75 -10.68 8.31
N GLN A 211 17.45 -11.22 9.31
CA GLN A 211 18.90 -11.10 9.47
C GLN A 211 19.68 -11.80 8.34
N MET A 212 19.20 -12.94 7.89
CA MET A 212 19.79 -13.63 6.75
C MET A 212 19.71 -12.80 5.46
N GLU A 213 18.55 -12.20 5.20
CA GLU A 213 18.36 -11.31 4.05
C GLU A 213 19.27 -10.08 4.14
N GLU A 214 19.40 -9.46 5.31
CA GLU A 214 20.32 -8.34 5.54
C GLU A 214 21.79 -8.76 5.35
N THR A 215 22.14 -9.93 5.85
CA THR A 215 23.51 -10.49 5.68
C THR A 215 23.84 -10.74 4.21
N LEU A 216 22.88 -11.22 3.42
CA LEU A 216 23.06 -11.39 1.98
C LEU A 216 23.25 -10.06 1.25
N ASP A 217 22.52 -9.00 1.66
CA ASP A 217 22.72 -7.66 1.13
C ASP A 217 24.13 -7.14 1.47
N GLN A 218 24.62 -7.35 2.69
CA GLN A 218 25.99 -6.99 3.09
C GLN A 218 27.07 -7.73 2.27
N ILE A 219 26.84 -9.00 1.92
CA ILE A 219 27.73 -9.73 1.00
C ILE A 219 27.70 -9.09 -0.39
N ALA A 220 26.52 -8.78 -0.92
CA ALA A 220 26.38 -8.15 -2.22
C ALA A 220 27.04 -6.77 -2.30
N GLU A 221 27.03 -6.00 -1.21
CA GLU A 221 27.70 -4.72 -1.08
C GLU A 221 29.23 -4.83 -0.79
N GLY A 222 29.75 -6.04 -0.63
CA GLY A 222 31.17 -6.28 -0.31
C GLY A 222 31.56 -5.93 1.14
N LYS A 223 30.59 -5.71 2.03
CA LYS A 223 30.80 -5.39 3.45
C LYS A 223 31.13 -6.62 4.29
N ARG A 224 30.78 -7.81 3.80
CA ARG A 224 30.94 -9.10 4.52
C ARG A 224 31.40 -10.19 3.57
N GLY A 225 32.27 -11.10 4.06
CA GLY A 225 32.74 -12.25 3.32
C GLY A 225 31.70 -13.38 3.29
N TRP A 226 31.37 -13.93 2.12
CA TRP A 226 30.40 -15.02 2.01
C TRP A 226 30.84 -16.30 2.75
N ARG A 227 32.18 -16.56 2.81
CA ARG A 227 32.72 -17.73 3.50
C ARG A 227 32.51 -17.67 5.01
N ASP A 228 32.67 -16.48 5.59
CA ASP A 228 32.46 -16.25 7.02
C ASP A 228 31.00 -16.48 7.40
N VAL A 229 30.10 -16.00 6.55
CA VAL A 229 28.65 -16.21 6.72
C VAL A 229 28.27 -17.68 6.63
N LEU A 230 28.83 -18.43 5.69
CA LEU A 230 28.58 -19.88 5.59
C LEU A 230 29.13 -20.64 6.80
N ASP A 231 30.30 -20.26 7.31
CA ASP A 231 30.89 -20.90 8.50
C ASP A 231 30.04 -20.64 9.76
N GLU A 232 29.53 -19.41 9.92
CA GLU A 232 28.60 -19.08 10.99
C GLU A 232 27.27 -19.84 10.89
N PHE A 233 26.72 -19.96 9.70
CA PHE A 233 25.46 -20.68 9.47
C PHE A 233 25.57 -22.19 9.69
N TYR A 234 26.74 -22.78 9.41
CA TYR A 234 26.97 -24.22 9.51
C TYR A 234 27.23 -24.68 10.96
N ARG A 235 27.69 -23.82 11.83
CA ARG A 235 27.96 -24.10 13.25
C ARG A 235 26.68 -24.11 14.09
#